data_1ee51499b45a156dcd72e6f250d31838
#
_entry.id   1ee51499b45a156dcd72e6f250d31838
#
_cell.length_a   1.000
_cell.length_b   1.000
_cell.length_c   1.000
_cell.angle_alpha   90.00
_cell.angle_beta   90.00
_cell.angle_gamma   90.00
#
_symmetry.space_group_name_H-M   'P 1'
#
loop_
_entity.id
_entity.type
_entity.pdbx_description
1 polymer ?
#
loop_
_entity_poly.entity_id
_entity_poly.type
_entity_poly.pdbx_seq_one_letter_code
_entity_poly.pdbx_strand_id
1 'polypeptide(L)'
;MDRETELEIVGRAYAKRVMFAAGIHDRRVEAAFASVSREHFLGRGPWSILRWDRGYVATSSRNPVYIYDDALIEIVPERGLNNGQPSLHALLVASAAPRSGEHAVHVGAGLGYYTAILAHLVGRRGRVTAIEYDPALATKLAVNFKGKV
;
A
#
# COMPACT_ATOMS: atom_id res chain seq x y z
N MET A 1 -18.17 -18.30 0.78
CA MET A 1 -16.80 -17.82 1.08
C MET A 1 -16.97 -16.63 1.99
N ASP A 2 -16.29 -16.62 3.13
CA ASP A 2 -16.32 -15.46 4.00
C ASP A 2 -15.45 -14.34 3.43
N ARG A 3 -15.63 -13.12 3.98
CA ARG A 3 -14.97 -11.92 3.48
C ARG A 3 -13.43 -11.95 3.65
N GLU A 4 -12.94 -12.58 4.68
CA GLU A 4 -11.51 -12.67 4.96
C GLU A 4 -10.81 -13.53 3.91
N THR A 5 -11.35 -14.71 3.62
CA THR A 5 -10.89 -15.60 2.55
C THR A 5 -10.94 -14.92 1.17
N GLU A 6 -12.00 -14.15 0.89
CA GLU A 6 -12.11 -13.40 -0.36
C GLU A 6 -10.96 -12.38 -0.50
N LEU A 7 -10.70 -11.60 0.53
CA LEU A 7 -9.64 -10.58 0.51
C LEU A 7 -8.24 -11.18 0.45
N GLU A 8 -8.01 -12.34 1.07
CA GLU A 8 -6.74 -13.07 0.90
C GLU A 8 -6.49 -13.50 -0.55
N ILE A 9 -7.52 -14.06 -1.21
CA ILE A 9 -7.41 -14.47 -2.61
C ILE A 9 -7.14 -13.25 -3.50
N VAL A 10 -7.91 -12.18 -3.30
CA VAL A 10 -7.77 -10.93 -4.06
C VAL A 10 -6.41 -10.30 -3.81
N GLY A 11 -5.92 -10.28 -2.57
CA GLY A 11 -4.60 -9.76 -2.21
C GLY A 11 -3.46 -10.50 -2.90
N ARG A 12 -3.53 -11.86 -2.96
CA ARG A 12 -2.56 -12.67 -3.71
C ARG A 12 -2.60 -12.39 -5.22
N ALA A 13 -3.78 -12.26 -5.79
CA ALA A 13 -3.94 -11.94 -7.21
C ALA A 13 -3.40 -10.54 -7.54
N TYR A 14 -3.72 -9.57 -6.69
CA TYR A 14 -3.21 -8.20 -6.77
C TYR A 14 -1.67 -8.16 -6.72
N ALA A 15 -1.05 -8.83 -5.74
CA ALA A 15 0.41 -8.86 -5.63
C ALA A 15 1.07 -9.36 -6.92
N LYS A 16 0.57 -10.45 -7.51
CA LYS A 16 1.07 -10.97 -8.81
C LYS A 16 0.92 -9.96 -9.94
N ARG A 17 -0.21 -9.27 -10.01
CA ARG A 17 -0.43 -8.23 -11.03
C ARG A 17 0.53 -7.06 -10.86
N VAL A 18 0.77 -6.63 -9.63
CA VAL A 18 1.73 -5.56 -9.31
C VAL A 18 3.14 -5.97 -9.71
N MET A 19 3.58 -7.21 -9.41
CA MET A 19 4.88 -7.73 -9.83
C MET A 19 5.01 -7.76 -11.35
N PHE A 20 3.98 -8.24 -12.04
CA PHE A 20 3.95 -8.29 -13.50
C PHE A 20 4.03 -6.87 -14.11
N ALA A 21 3.24 -5.92 -13.61
CA ALA A 21 3.24 -4.54 -14.08
C ALA A 21 4.59 -3.83 -13.81
N ALA A 22 5.24 -4.14 -12.70
CA ALA A 22 6.57 -3.63 -12.34
C ALA A 22 7.72 -4.29 -13.13
N GLY A 23 7.47 -5.41 -13.80
CA GLY A 23 8.51 -6.19 -14.51
C GLY A 23 9.52 -6.83 -13.56
N ILE A 24 9.13 -7.19 -12.34
CA ILE A 24 10.01 -7.74 -11.30
C ILE A 24 9.61 -9.17 -10.90
N HIS A 25 10.61 -9.94 -10.46
CA HIS A 25 10.46 -11.31 -9.99
C HIS A 25 11.07 -11.48 -8.59
N ASP A 26 10.51 -10.78 -7.59
CA ASP A 26 10.94 -10.87 -6.21
C ASP A 26 9.82 -11.45 -5.34
N ARG A 27 9.99 -12.72 -4.92
CA ARG A 27 9.00 -13.43 -4.09
C ARG A 27 8.79 -12.79 -2.71
N ARG A 28 9.79 -12.09 -2.17
CA ARG A 28 9.68 -11.40 -0.87
C ARG A 28 8.80 -10.17 -1.00
N VAL A 29 9.01 -9.39 -2.07
CA VAL A 29 8.19 -8.22 -2.37
C VAL A 29 6.76 -8.66 -2.70
N GLU A 30 6.57 -9.71 -3.52
CA GLU A 30 5.25 -10.28 -3.80
C GLU A 30 4.53 -10.70 -2.51
N ALA A 31 5.21 -11.43 -1.62
CA ALA A 31 4.64 -11.85 -0.33
C ALA A 31 4.24 -10.65 0.56
N ALA A 32 5.06 -9.59 0.58
CA ALA A 32 4.74 -8.37 1.32
C ALA A 32 3.47 -7.69 0.79
N PHE A 33 3.34 -7.53 -0.54
CA PHE A 33 2.14 -6.96 -1.17
C PHE A 33 0.89 -7.83 -0.98
N ALA A 34 1.05 -9.16 -0.92
CA ALA A 34 -0.06 -10.08 -0.67
C ALA A 34 -0.53 -10.06 0.79
N SER A 35 0.37 -9.79 1.75
CA SER A 35 0.09 -9.88 3.19
C SER A 35 -0.39 -8.57 3.81
N VAL A 36 -0.05 -7.42 3.23
CA VAL A 36 -0.41 -6.11 3.78
C VAL A 36 -1.75 -5.66 3.24
N SER A 37 -2.76 -5.63 4.10
CA SER A 37 -4.13 -5.24 3.74
C SER A 37 -4.23 -3.74 3.41
N ARG A 38 -4.57 -3.40 2.17
CA ARG A 38 -4.65 -2.00 1.70
C ARG A 38 -5.73 -1.20 2.41
N GLU A 39 -6.87 -1.81 2.70
CA GLU A 39 -8.01 -1.17 3.35
C GLU A 39 -7.69 -0.63 4.75
N HIS A 40 -6.70 -1.18 5.43
CA HIS A 40 -6.25 -0.65 6.72
C HIS A 40 -5.63 0.74 6.63
N PHE A 41 -5.13 1.12 5.44
CA PHE A 41 -4.42 2.37 5.21
C PHE A 41 -5.23 3.38 4.41
N LEU A 42 -6.22 2.94 3.64
CA LEU A 42 -6.99 3.79 2.73
C LEU A 42 -8.37 4.23 3.27
N GLY A 43 -8.65 3.87 4.52
CA GLY A 43 -9.92 4.26 5.17
C GLY A 43 -11.14 3.50 4.62
N ARG A 44 -12.32 4.01 4.97
CA ARG A 44 -13.60 3.33 4.74
C ARG A 44 -14.27 3.77 3.46
N GLY A 45 -13.74 3.77 2.35
CA GLY A 45 -14.43 4.07 1.07
C GLY A 45 -15.85 4.65 1.15
N PRO A 46 -16.53 4.84 0.03
CA PRO A 46 -16.05 4.60 -1.32
C PRO A 46 -14.78 5.37 -1.62
N TRP A 47 -13.94 4.80 -2.48
CA TRP A 47 -12.64 5.38 -2.83
C TRP A 47 -12.69 6.00 -4.22
N SER A 48 -11.92 7.05 -4.42
CA SER A 48 -11.74 7.71 -5.72
C SER A 48 -10.47 7.13 -6.38
N ILE A 49 -10.65 6.39 -7.48
CA ILE A 49 -9.60 5.65 -8.18
C ILE A 49 -9.35 6.27 -9.55
N LEU A 50 -8.09 6.53 -9.90
CA LEU A 50 -7.73 7.06 -11.20
C LEU A 50 -8.01 6.04 -12.31
N ARG A 51 -8.77 6.48 -13.32
CA ARG A 51 -9.00 5.78 -14.58
C ARG A 51 -8.41 6.60 -15.72
N TRP A 52 -7.65 5.97 -16.59
CA TRP A 52 -6.94 6.65 -17.68
C TRP A 52 -7.88 7.40 -18.65
N ASP A 53 -9.12 6.94 -18.81
CA ASP A 53 -10.10 7.44 -19.76
C ASP A 53 -11.02 8.54 -19.20
N ARG A 54 -11.12 8.69 -17.87
CA ARG A 54 -12.11 9.58 -17.24
C ARG A 54 -11.67 10.21 -15.92
N GLY A 55 -10.39 10.12 -15.57
CA GLY A 55 -9.86 10.69 -14.34
C GLY A 55 -10.26 9.90 -13.10
N TYR A 56 -10.39 10.58 -11.97
CA TYR A 56 -10.75 9.94 -10.71
C TYR A 56 -12.24 9.63 -10.66
N VAL A 57 -12.56 8.37 -10.37
CA VAL A 57 -13.94 7.84 -10.32
C VAL A 57 -14.16 7.13 -8.97
N ALA A 58 -15.27 7.45 -8.30
CA ALA A 58 -15.66 6.80 -7.06
C ALA A 58 -16.02 5.33 -7.30
N THR A 59 -15.61 4.44 -6.38
CA THR A 59 -16.03 3.05 -6.38
C THR A 59 -17.54 2.95 -6.12
N SER A 60 -18.19 1.93 -6.71
CA SER A 60 -19.64 1.74 -6.59
C SER A 60 -20.09 1.35 -5.18
N SER A 61 -19.18 0.89 -4.34
CA SER A 61 -19.45 0.53 -2.94
C SER A 61 -18.18 0.61 -2.09
N ARG A 62 -18.32 0.31 -0.80
CA ARG A 62 -17.22 0.21 0.18
C ARG A 62 -16.60 -1.19 0.24
N ASN A 63 -16.75 -2.01 -0.81
CA ASN A 63 -16.11 -3.31 -0.86
C ASN A 63 -14.59 -3.12 -1.13
N PRO A 64 -13.68 -3.56 -0.24
CA PRO A 64 -12.25 -3.39 -0.40
C PRO A 64 -11.66 -4.04 -1.65
N VAL A 65 -12.34 -4.98 -2.27
CA VAL A 65 -11.91 -5.60 -3.53
C VAL A 65 -11.56 -4.55 -4.59
N TYR A 66 -12.27 -3.41 -4.62
CA TYR A 66 -12.03 -2.33 -5.59
C TYR A 66 -10.66 -1.66 -5.46
N ILE A 67 -10.05 -1.67 -4.29
CA ILE A 67 -8.75 -1.03 -4.07
C ILE A 67 -7.56 -1.94 -4.32
N TYR A 68 -7.79 -3.22 -4.56
CA TYR A 68 -6.74 -4.19 -4.92
C TYR A 68 -6.47 -4.14 -6.43
N ASP A 69 -6.05 -2.97 -6.89
CA ASP A 69 -5.70 -2.68 -8.28
C ASP A 69 -4.40 -1.88 -8.36
N ASP A 70 -3.68 -1.99 -9.48
CA ASP A 70 -2.48 -1.20 -9.75
C ASP A 70 -2.88 0.21 -10.24
N ALA A 71 -3.50 0.97 -9.36
CA ALA A 71 -4.05 2.28 -9.66
C ALA A 71 -3.82 3.28 -8.52
N LEU A 72 -3.78 4.56 -8.87
CA LEU A 72 -3.75 5.66 -7.92
C LEU A 72 -5.11 5.82 -7.24
N ILE A 73 -5.09 5.94 -5.92
CA ILE A 73 -6.28 6.18 -5.09
C ILE A 73 -6.08 7.52 -4.38
N GLU A 74 -7.04 8.43 -4.52
CA GLU A 74 -6.98 9.72 -3.83
C GLU A 74 -6.99 9.56 -2.31
N ILE A 75 -6.16 10.34 -1.64
CA ILE A 75 -6.12 10.43 -0.17
C ILE A 75 -6.42 11.84 0.34
N VAL A 76 -6.13 12.87 -0.45
CA VAL A 76 -6.49 14.28 -0.18
C VAL A 76 -6.87 14.92 -1.52
N PRO A 77 -8.14 14.77 -1.97
CA PRO A 77 -8.58 15.20 -3.30
C PRO A 77 -8.35 16.70 -3.57
N GLU A 78 -8.61 17.55 -2.59
CA GLU A 78 -8.48 19.01 -2.70
C GLU A 78 -7.04 19.48 -2.94
N ARG A 79 -6.05 18.57 -2.74
CA ARG A 79 -4.63 18.83 -2.97
C ARG A 79 -4.05 17.94 -4.07
N GLY A 80 -4.87 17.13 -4.73
CA GLY A 80 -4.43 16.17 -5.73
C GLY A 80 -3.48 15.08 -5.20
N LEU A 81 -3.50 14.81 -3.89
CA LEU A 81 -2.66 13.79 -3.29
C LEU A 81 -3.29 12.41 -3.40
N ASN A 82 -2.48 11.44 -3.76
CA ASN A 82 -2.87 10.03 -3.88
C ASN A 82 -1.86 9.12 -3.18
N ASN A 83 -2.20 7.83 -3.11
CA ASN A 83 -1.39 6.83 -2.41
C ASN A 83 -0.16 6.33 -3.19
N GLY A 84 0.09 6.84 -4.39
CA GLY A 84 1.15 6.35 -5.27
C GLY A 84 0.80 5.05 -6.01
N GLN A 85 1.45 4.86 -7.17
CA GLN A 85 1.26 3.67 -8.04
C GLN A 85 1.88 2.43 -7.40
N PRO A 86 1.13 1.34 -7.17
CA PRO A 86 1.66 0.14 -6.54
C PRO A 86 2.84 -0.50 -7.29
N SER A 87 2.76 -0.62 -8.61
CA SER A 87 3.85 -1.20 -9.41
C SER A 87 5.12 -0.36 -9.37
N LEU A 88 5.01 0.98 -9.37
CA LEU A 88 6.17 1.86 -9.20
C LEU A 88 6.82 1.65 -7.82
N HIS A 89 6.03 1.60 -6.76
CA HIS A 89 6.55 1.35 -5.41
C HIS A 89 7.16 -0.05 -5.27
N ALA A 90 6.57 -1.06 -5.90
CA ALA A 90 7.14 -2.40 -5.93
C ALA A 90 8.53 -2.41 -6.59
N LEU A 91 8.69 -1.72 -7.73
CA LEU A 91 9.97 -1.57 -8.41
C LEU A 91 11.01 -0.88 -7.51
N LEU A 92 10.63 0.24 -6.86
CA LEU A 92 11.52 0.99 -5.97
C LEU A 92 11.93 0.17 -4.74
N VAL A 93 10.99 -0.54 -4.12
CA VAL A 93 11.23 -1.42 -2.97
C VAL A 93 12.14 -2.60 -3.36
N ALA A 94 11.89 -3.23 -4.49
CA ALA A 94 12.75 -4.31 -5.00
C ALA A 94 14.16 -3.81 -5.30
N SER A 95 14.29 -2.60 -5.89
CA SER A 95 15.59 -1.98 -6.18
C SER A 95 16.36 -1.61 -4.90
N ALA A 96 15.67 -1.13 -3.87
CA ALA A 96 16.27 -0.87 -2.56
C ALA A 96 16.69 -2.15 -1.84
N ALA A 97 16.07 -3.29 -2.18
CA ALA A 97 16.37 -4.64 -1.69
C ALA A 97 16.51 -4.74 -0.16
N PRO A 98 15.55 -4.23 0.65
CA PRO A 98 15.68 -4.25 2.10
C PRO A 98 15.77 -5.68 2.64
N ARG A 99 16.67 -5.90 3.61
CA ARG A 99 16.94 -7.22 4.19
C ARG A 99 16.38 -7.33 5.61
N SER A 100 16.12 -8.56 6.04
CA SER A 100 15.72 -8.83 7.41
C SER A 100 16.74 -8.28 8.43
N GLY A 101 16.25 -7.53 9.40
CA GLY A 101 17.06 -6.91 10.46
C GLY A 101 17.59 -5.52 10.14
N GLU A 102 17.41 -5.03 8.92
CA GLU A 102 17.87 -3.69 8.54
C GLU A 102 16.96 -2.57 9.07
N HIS A 103 17.49 -1.35 9.06
CA HIS A 103 16.75 -0.13 9.32
C HIS A 103 16.45 0.58 7.98
N ALA A 104 15.20 0.63 7.60
CA ALA A 104 14.73 1.36 6.43
C ALA A 104 14.17 2.72 6.83
N VAL A 105 14.35 3.72 5.99
CA VAL A 105 13.74 5.06 6.13
C VAL A 105 12.82 5.31 4.95
N HIS A 106 11.56 5.63 5.23
CA HIS A 106 10.54 5.94 4.23
C HIS A 106 10.14 7.41 4.31
N VAL A 107 10.54 8.20 3.34
CA VAL A 107 10.24 9.63 3.25
C VAL A 107 9.02 9.85 2.37
N GLY A 108 8.07 10.68 2.84
CA GLY A 108 6.77 10.87 2.18
C GLY A 108 5.84 9.68 2.41
N ALA A 109 5.74 9.24 3.66
CA ALA A 109 5.09 7.97 4.02
C ALA A 109 3.56 7.97 3.82
N GLY A 110 2.93 9.14 3.67
CA GLY A 110 1.50 9.28 3.45
C GLY A 110 0.68 8.62 4.57
N LEU A 111 -0.17 7.67 4.20
CA LEU A 111 -0.99 6.92 5.14
C LEU A 111 -0.29 5.66 5.68
N GLY A 112 0.90 5.29 5.17
CA GLY A 112 1.74 4.23 5.70
C GLY A 112 1.62 2.87 5.01
N TYR A 113 0.90 2.72 3.92
CA TYR A 113 0.78 1.44 3.23
C TYR A 113 2.14 0.86 2.81
N TYR A 114 2.96 1.66 2.12
CA TYR A 114 4.31 1.20 1.71
C TYR A 114 5.30 1.13 2.88
N THR A 115 5.07 1.89 3.95
CA THR A 115 5.79 1.72 5.22
C THR A 115 5.55 0.32 5.80
N ALA A 116 4.33 -0.18 5.74
CA ALA A 116 4.00 -1.54 6.19
C ALA A 116 4.61 -2.62 5.29
N ILE A 117 4.68 -2.39 3.97
CA ILE A 117 5.42 -3.26 3.04
C ILE A 117 6.89 -3.34 3.43
N LEU A 118 7.55 -2.21 3.70
CA LEU A 118 8.94 -2.18 4.17
C LEU A 118 9.10 -2.89 5.52
N ALA A 119 8.18 -2.68 6.46
CA ALA A 119 8.19 -3.35 7.76
C ALA A 119 8.09 -4.88 7.63
N HIS A 120 7.26 -5.37 6.70
CA HIS A 120 7.17 -6.80 6.39
C HIS A 120 8.53 -7.34 5.90
N LEU A 121 9.21 -6.61 5.03
CA LEU A 121 10.48 -7.04 4.43
C LEU A 121 11.66 -7.03 5.40
N VAL A 122 11.77 -6.01 6.25
CA VAL A 122 12.83 -5.95 7.27
C VAL A 122 12.54 -6.86 8.47
N GLY A 123 11.28 -7.27 8.65
CA GLY A 123 10.84 -8.23 9.66
C GLY A 123 11.03 -7.75 11.10
N ARG A 124 10.73 -8.63 12.06
CA ARG A 124 10.68 -8.31 13.51
C ARG A 124 11.99 -7.81 14.12
N ARG A 125 13.13 -8.12 13.50
CA ARG A 125 14.45 -7.65 13.95
C ARG A 125 14.88 -6.35 13.28
N GLY A 126 14.16 -5.93 12.25
CA GLY A 126 14.38 -4.68 11.55
C GLY A 126 13.57 -3.53 12.12
N ARG A 127 13.75 -2.36 11.55
CA ARG A 127 13.04 -1.14 11.92
C ARG A 127 12.71 -0.33 10.68
N VAL A 128 11.55 0.35 10.67
CA VAL A 128 11.22 1.36 9.66
C VAL A 128 10.98 2.70 10.35
N THR A 129 11.65 3.74 9.88
CA THR A 129 11.34 5.13 10.24
C THR A 129 10.52 5.75 9.12
N ALA A 130 9.27 6.09 9.40
CA ALA A 130 8.40 6.78 8.48
C ALA A 130 8.46 8.29 8.72
N ILE A 131 8.68 9.07 7.68
CA ILE A 131 8.72 10.53 7.71
C ILE A 131 7.60 11.05 6.81
N GLU A 132 6.70 11.84 7.39
CA GLU A 132 5.61 12.50 6.67
C GLU A 132 5.59 13.98 7.05
N TYR A 133 5.63 14.85 6.03
CA TYR A 133 5.66 16.30 6.22
C TYR A 133 4.29 16.87 6.60
N ASP A 134 3.22 16.30 6.04
CA ASP A 134 1.85 16.75 6.30
C ASP A 134 1.38 16.29 7.69
N PRO A 135 1.07 17.21 8.63
CA PRO A 135 0.69 16.83 10.00
C PRO A 135 -0.59 15.98 10.07
N ALA A 136 -1.54 16.22 9.16
CA ALA A 136 -2.80 15.46 9.14
C ALA A 136 -2.58 14.04 8.64
N LEU A 137 -1.73 13.85 7.61
CA LEU A 137 -1.33 12.53 7.12
C LEU A 137 -0.46 11.82 8.16
N ALA A 138 0.50 12.50 8.79
CA ALA A 138 1.34 11.93 9.86
C ALA A 138 0.50 11.41 11.04
N THR A 139 -0.55 12.14 11.43
CA THR A 139 -1.48 11.70 12.47
C THR A 139 -2.23 10.43 12.05
N LYS A 140 -2.76 10.39 10.83
CA LYS A 140 -3.44 9.20 10.29
C LYS A 140 -2.49 8.01 10.18
N LEU A 141 -1.27 8.22 9.71
CA LEU A 141 -0.22 7.21 9.66
C LEU A 141 0.02 6.59 11.03
N ALA A 142 0.23 7.42 12.06
CA ALA A 142 0.43 6.95 13.43
C ALA A 142 -0.76 6.11 13.95
N VAL A 143 -1.99 6.51 13.63
CA VAL A 143 -3.20 5.75 13.99
C VAL A 143 -3.23 4.39 13.28
N ASN A 144 -2.85 4.34 12.01
CA ASN A 144 -2.84 3.10 11.22
C ASN A 144 -1.86 2.04 11.75
N PHE A 145 -0.85 2.45 12.52
CA PHE A 145 0.12 1.53 13.14
C PHE A 145 -0.15 1.24 14.63
N LYS A 146 -1.13 1.90 15.28
CA LYS A 146 -1.48 1.59 16.67
C LYS A 146 -1.92 0.13 16.82
N GLY A 147 -1.28 -0.57 17.77
CA GLY A 147 -1.59 -1.97 18.09
C GLY A 147 -1.09 -3.01 17.07
N LYS A 148 -0.25 -2.61 16.11
CA LYS A 148 0.28 -3.51 15.08
C LYS A 148 1.80 -3.68 15.14
N VAL A 149 2.46 -3.13 16.16
CA VAL A 149 3.92 -3.19 16.38
C VAL A 149 4.21 -4.04 17.60
#